data_b6c805afe56d9d5d77b80b0e9bfa66ac
#
_entry.id   b6c805afe56d9d5d77b80b0e9bfa66ac
#
_cell.length_a   1.000
_cell.length_b   1.000
_cell.length_c   1.000
_cell.angle_alpha   90.00
_cell.angle_beta   90.00
_cell.angle_gamma   90.00
#
_symmetry.space_group_name_H-M   'P 1'
#
loop_
_entity.id
_entity.type
_entity.pdbx_description
1 polymer ?
#
loop_
_entity_poly.entity_id
_entity_poly.type
_entity_poly.pdbx_seq_one_letter_code
_entity_poly.pdbx_strand_id
1 'polypeptide(L)'
;MATNRNTKRKDKARVVLRKGESQRKDGKYDFRWTSPDGKRHSIYAATLEELREKENDIQRDSLEGIKAEARYVTLNDVFTLWAKVKRGLKDNTFQNYLYLYRQFVEPDFGKSKVSALKKSDVKQFYNTLADERGLQISTIDSVHTVLHQVLDMAVDDCYLRSNPSDNVLRELKKAHQFETNRRKALTVAEQNLLLSYLSKTPKYQHWYPIFAVMLGTGLRVGEATGLRWCDVD
;
A
#
# COMPACT_ATOMS: atom_id res chain seq x y z
N MET A 1 46.91 -20.65 -38.15
CA MET A 1 45.43 -20.64 -38.14
C MET A 1 44.93 -21.18 -36.80
N ALA A 2 44.50 -20.32 -35.87
CA ALA A 2 43.99 -20.74 -34.57
C ALA A 2 42.50 -21.03 -34.74
N THR A 3 42.12 -22.29 -34.70
CA THR A 3 40.71 -22.72 -34.68
C THR A 3 40.07 -22.33 -33.36
N ASN A 4 39.27 -21.26 -33.40
CA ASN A 4 38.46 -20.83 -32.31
C ASN A 4 37.32 -21.85 -32.08
N ARG A 5 37.62 -22.92 -31.31
CA ARG A 5 36.62 -23.89 -30.87
C ARG A 5 35.74 -23.20 -29.81
N ASN A 6 34.65 -22.67 -30.28
CA ASN A 6 33.57 -22.17 -29.42
C ASN A 6 32.92 -23.34 -28.67
N THR A 7 33.63 -23.87 -27.65
CA THR A 7 33.17 -24.99 -26.82
C THR A 7 32.05 -24.47 -25.92
N LYS A 8 30.79 -24.73 -26.29
CA LYS A 8 29.61 -24.44 -25.48
C LYS A 8 29.80 -25.05 -24.10
N ARG A 9 29.69 -24.24 -23.06
CA ARG A 9 29.75 -24.70 -21.65
C ARG A 9 28.63 -25.71 -21.39
N LYS A 10 28.95 -26.80 -20.71
CA LYS A 10 28.00 -27.86 -20.34
C LYS A 10 28.02 -28.05 -18.83
N ASP A 11 26.90 -28.46 -18.27
CA ASP A 11 26.78 -28.88 -16.87
C ASP A 11 27.34 -30.33 -16.69
N LYS A 12 27.24 -30.85 -15.46
CA LYS A 12 27.67 -32.25 -15.13
C LYS A 12 26.85 -33.28 -15.87
N ALA A 13 25.60 -32.97 -16.25
CA ALA A 13 24.73 -33.85 -17.05
C ALA A 13 24.94 -33.67 -18.57
N ARG A 14 25.98 -32.92 -19.00
CA ARG A 14 26.30 -32.59 -20.39
C ARG A 14 25.26 -31.74 -21.13
N VAL A 15 24.34 -31.10 -20.41
CA VAL A 15 23.38 -30.12 -20.97
C VAL A 15 24.12 -28.82 -21.29
N VAL A 16 23.83 -28.23 -22.45
CA VAL A 16 24.44 -26.98 -22.87
C VAL A 16 23.86 -25.82 -22.05
N LEU A 17 24.76 -25.08 -21.41
CA LEU A 17 24.42 -23.87 -20.65
C LEU A 17 24.40 -22.63 -21.56
N ARG A 18 23.43 -21.75 -21.33
CA ARG A 18 23.29 -20.47 -22.05
C ARG A 18 24.30 -19.45 -21.51
N LYS A 19 24.39 -18.30 -22.19
CA LYS A 19 25.22 -17.17 -21.73
C LYS A 19 24.65 -16.64 -20.38
N GLY A 20 25.51 -16.58 -19.38
CA GLY A 20 25.11 -16.17 -18.02
C GLY A 20 24.80 -17.34 -17.07
N GLU A 21 24.37 -18.50 -17.60
CA GLU A 21 24.14 -19.70 -16.80
C GLU A 21 25.45 -20.32 -16.32
N SER A 22 25.50 -20.80 -15.08
CA SER A 22 26.58 -21.69 -14.60
C SER A 22 26.07 -22.68 -13.56
N GLN A 23 26.76 -23.84 -13.46
CA GLN A 23 26.51 -24.81 -12.41
C GLN A 23 27.56 -24.66 -11.31
N ARG A 24 27.10 -24.53 -10.08
CA ARG A 24 27.93 -24.41 -8.89
C ARG A 24 28.49 -25.75 -8.43
N LYS A 25 29.47 -25.72 -7.55
CA LYS A 25 30.08 -26.93 -6.96
C LYS A 25 29.06 -27.74 -6.14
N ASP A 26 28.09 -27.09 -5.52
CA ASP A 26 26.98 -27.65 -4.73
C ASP A 26 25.87 -28.28 -5.61
N GLY A 27 26.04 -28.29 -6.95
CA GLY A 27 25.08 -28.84 -7.88
C GLY A 27 23.96 -27.89 -8.30
N LYS A 28 23.76 -26.78 -7.60
CA LYS A 28 22.76 -25.73 -7.95
C LYS A 28 23.21 -24.95 -9.16
N TYR A 29 22.26 -24.27 -9.78
CA TYR A 29 22.49 -23.42 -10.94
C TYR A 29 22.41 -21.96 -10.57
N ASP A 30 23.21 -21.09 -11.23
CA ASP A 30 23.13 -19.65 -11.15
C ASP A 30 23.09 -19.02 -12.54
N PHE A 31 22.34 -17.93 -12.63
CA PHE A 31 22.30 -17.07 -13.80
C PHE A 31 22.69 -15.65 -13.41
N ARG A 32 23.59 -15.06 -14.17
CA ARG A 32 24.12 -13.72 -13.96
C ARG A 32 23.89 -12.86 -15.18
N TRP A 33 23.34 -11.66 -14.94
CA TRP A 33 23.14 -10.67 -15.99
C TRP A 33 23.47 -9.27 -15.48
N THR A 34 23.55 -8.34 -16.42
CA THR A 34 23.74 -6.92 -16.14
C THR A 34 22.49 -6.19 -16.61
N SER A 35 21.86 -5.41 -15.73
CA SER A 35 20.73 -4.57 -16.08
C SER A 35 21.15 -3.36 -16.93
N PRO A 36 20.22 -2.65 -17.59
CA PRO A 36 20.54 -1.51 -18.44
C PRO A 36 21.25 -0.36 -17.70
N ASP A 37 21.04 -0.23 -16.38
CA ASP A 37 21.73 0.72 -15.48
C ASP A 37 23.16 0.28 -15.09
N GLY A 38 23.68 -0.83 -15.66
CA GLY A 38 25.04 -1.32 -15.42
C GLY A 38 25.21 -2.16 -14.16
N LYS A 39 24.17 -2.39 -13.37
CA LYS A 39 24.24 -3.22 -12.16
C LYS A 39 24.24 -4.69 -12.48
N ARG A 40 25.04 -5.46 -11.74
CA ARG A 40 25.12 -6.92 -11.88
C ARG A 40 24.14 -7.59 -10.92
N HIS A 41 23.36 -8.51 -11.47
CA HIS A 41 22.40 -9.32 -10.75
C HIS A 41 22.69 -10.81 -10.87
N SER A 42 22.23 -11.59 -9.91
CA SER A 42 22.31 -13.04 -9.95
C SER A 42 21.06 -13.68 -9.34
N ILE A 43 20.62 -14.79 -9.91
CA ILE A 43 19.57 -15.65 -9.35
C ILE A 43 20.08 -17.07 -9.24
N TYR A 44 19.43 -17.84 -8.38
CA TYR A 44 19.79 -19.22 -8.08
C TYR A 44 18.57 -20.12 -8.20
N ALA A 45 18.79 -21.37 -8.62
CA ALA A 45 17.77 -22.39 -8.69
C ALA A 45 18.37 -23.76 -8.37
N ALA A 46 17.53 -24.70 -7.92
CA ALA A 46 17.93 -26.07 -7.66
C ALA A 46 18.12 -26.85 -8.96
N THR A 47 17.29 -26.58 -9.96
CA THR A 47 17.33 -27.25 -11.29
C THR A 47 17.54 -26.21 -12.39
N LEU A 48 18.02 -26.73 -13.56
CA LEU A 48 18.21 -25.90 -14.74
C LEU A 48 16.88 -25.43 -15.35
N GLU A 49 15.83 -26.21 -15.22
CA GLU A 49 14.48 -25.87 -15.69
C GLU A 49 13.93 -24.68 -14.89
N GLU A 50 13.97 -24.77 -13.56
CA GLU A 50 13.58 -23.67 -12.67
C GLU A 50 14.39 -22.38 -12.93
N LEU A 51 15.69 -22.52 -13.21
CA LEU A 51 16.53 -21.39 -13.57
C LEU A 51 16.04 -20.71 -14.84
N ARG A 52 15.73 -21.49 -15.87
CA ARG A 52 15.26 -20.99 -17.17
C ARG A 52 13.88 -20.37 -17.13
N GLU A 53 13.00 -20.86 -16.28
CA GLU A 53 11.72 -20.19 -16.01
C GLU A 53 11.95 -18.78 -15.41
N LYS A 54 12.81 -18.70 -14.40
CA LYS A 54 13.21 -17.41 -13.81
C LYS A 54 13.90 -16.47 -14.80
N GLU A 55 14.72 -17.02 -15.72
CA GLU A 55 15.34 -16.22 -16.80
C GLU A 55 14.30 -15.65 -17.77
N ASN A 56 13.33 -16.47 -18.17
CA ASN A 56 12.25 -16.02 -19.05
C ASN A 56 11.42 -14.90 -18.40
N ASP A 57 11.16 -15.00 -17.10
CA ASP A 57 10.48 -13.95 -16.35
C ASP A 57 11.31 -12.65 -16.30
N ILE A 58 12.64 -12.76 -16.08
CA ILE A 58 13.52 -11.59 -16.10
C ILE A 58 13.55 -10.94 -17.47
N GLN A 59 13.62 -11.74 -18.55
CA GLN A 59 13.65 -11.22 -19.92
C GLN A 59 12.32 -10.51 -20.24
N ARG A 60 11.19 -11.09 -19.84
CA ARG A 60 9.87 -10.48 -20.01
C ARG A 60 9.75 -9.17 -19.21
N ASP A 61 10.18 -9.17 -17.94
CA ASP A 61 10.21 -7.97 -17.11
C ASP A 61 11.07 -6.86 -17.75
N SER A 62 12.25 -7.25 -18.29
CA SER A 62 13.15 -6.31 -18.97
C SER A 62 12.53 -5.74 -20.25
N LEU A 63 11.83 -6.55 -21.05
CA LEU A 63 11.12 -6.10 -22.27
C LEU A 63 9.97 -5.16 -21.94
N GLU A 64 9.31 -5.37 -20.81
CA GLU A 64 8.22 -4.53 -20.31
C GLU A 64 8.72 -3.32 -19.49
N GLY A 65 10.03 -3.12 -19.40
CA GLY A 65 10.64 -1.99 -18.71
C GLY A 65 10.65 -2.08 -17.18
N ILE A 66 10.29 -3.23 -16.60
CA ILE A 66 10.32 -3.44 -15.15
C ILE A 66 11.76 -3.48 -14.65
N LYS A 67 12.04 -2.70 -13.60
CA LYS A 67 13.36 -2.63 -12.99
C LYS A 67 13.76 -3.95 -12.33
N ALA A 68 14.97 -4.43 -12.58
CA ALA A 68 15.49 -5.65 -11.97
C ALA A 68 15.50 -5.61 -10.44
N GLU A 69 15.59 -4.41 -9.85
CA GLU A 69 15.56 -4.15 -8.41
C GLU A 69 14.18 -4.41 -7.78
N ALA A 70 13.08 -4.39 -8.56
CA ALA A 70 11.71 -4.60 -8.09
C ALA A 70 11.55 -5.87 -7.23
N ARG A 71 12.39 -6.88 -7.49
CA ARG A 71 12.41 -8.16 -6.73
C ARG A 71 12.85 -8.01 -5.28
N TYR A 72 13.56 -6.95 -4.95
CA TYR A 72 14.08 -6.70 -3.61
C TYR A 72 13.31 -5.62 -2.87
N VAL A 73 12.60 -4.75 -3.59
CA VAL A 73 11.83 -3.63 -3.05
C VAL A 73 10.59 -4.14 -2.33
N THR A 74 10.42 -3.71 -1.09
CA THR A 74 9.21 -3.97 -0.30
C THR A 74 8.20 -2.84 -0.48
N LEU A 75 6.95 -3.11 -0.13
CA LEU A 75 5.92 -2.07 -0.13
C LEU A 75 6.26 -0.94 0.86
N ASN A 76 6.92 -1.24 1.99
CA ASN A 76 7.42 -0.24 2.94
C ASN A 76 8.50 0.67 2.34
N ASP A 77 9.36 0.14 1.47
CA ASP A 77 10.35 0.95 0.77
C ASP A 77 9.69 1.96 -0.16
N VAL A 78 8.68 1.51 -0.93
CA VAL A 78 7.89 2.39 -1.80
C VAL A 78 7.12 3.43 -0.99
N PHE A 79 6.49 3.04 0.11
CA PHE A 79 5.80 3.99 1.00
C PHE A 79 6.75 5.05 1.55
N THR A 80 7.95 4.65 1.95
CA THR A 80 8.96 5.60 2.47
C THR A 80 9.34 6.63 1.40
N LEU A 81 9.49 6.20 0.15
CA LEU A 81 9.73 7.09 -0.98
C LEU A 81 8.51 7.98 -1.26
N TRP A 82 7.31 7.39 -1.31
CA TRP A 82 6.05 8.10 -1.50
C TRP A 82 5.88 9.21 -0.45
N ALA A 83 6.10 8.91 0.82
CA ALA A 83 5.98 9.88 1.91
C ALA A 83 6.97 11.05 1.77
N LYS A 84 8.17 10.82 1.23
CA LYS A 84 9.18 11.87 0.99
C LYS A 84 8.81 12.80 -0.16
N VAL A 85 8.21 12.28 -1.23
CA VAL A 85 7.92 13.05 -2.45
C VAL A 85 6.51 13.64 -2.49
N LYS A 86 5.57 13.08 -1.68
CA LYS A 86 4.18 13.54 -1.68
C LYS A 86 4.08 15.00 -1.26
N ARG A 87 3.40 15.81 -2.09
CA ARG A 87 3.16 17.24 -1.87
C ARG A 87 1.69 17.55 -2.15
N GLY A 88 1.24 18.74 -1.77
CA GLY A 88 -0.10 19.25 -2.08
C GLY A 88 -1.21 18.75 -1.16
N LEU A 89 -0.89 17.97 -0.13
CA LEU A 89 -1.85 17.57 0.90
C LEU A 89 -1.83 18.57 2.06
N LYS A 90 -3.00 18.79 2.69
CA LYS A 90 -3.08 19.46 3.99
C LYS A 90 -2.39 18.60 5.04
N ASP A 91 -1.71 19.21 6.01
CA ASP A 91 -0.92 18.51 7.04
C ASP A 91 -1.74 17.42 7.76
N ASN A 92 -2.96 17.72 8.18
CA ASN A 92 -3.83 16.77 8.84
C ASN A 92 -4.17 15.55 7.95
N THR A 93 -4.35 15.76 6.65
CA THR A 93 -4.59 14.67 5.68
C THR A 93 -3.35 13.80 5.54
N PHE A 94 -2.19 14.43 5.42
CA PHE A 94 -0.92 13.72 5.31
C PHE A 94 -0.62 12.90 6.57
N GLN A 95 -0.77 13.50 7.76
CA GLN A 95 -0.59 12.78 9.03
C GLN A 95 -1.55 11.60 9.17
N ASN A 96 -2.81 11.76 8.76
CA ASN A 96 -3.77 10.66 8.74
C ASN A 96 -3.34 9.53 7.79
N TYR A 97 -2.82 9.85 6.62
CA TYR A 97 -2.30 8.84 5.68
C TYR A 97 -1.09 8.08 6.25
N LEU A 98 -0.16 8.79 6.89
CA LEU A 98 0.96 8.16 7.58
C LEU A 98 0.50 7.23 8.70
N TYR A 99 -0.49 7.68 9.50
CA TYR A 99 -1.08 6.89 10.57
C TYR A 99 -1.73 5.61 10.03
N LEU A 100 -2.60 5.74 9.01
CA LEU A 100 -3.31 4.60 8.43
C LEU A 100 -2.34 3.55 7.87
N TYR A 101 -1.32 3.99 7.15
CA TYR A 101 -0.34 3.06 6.61
C TYR A 101 0.45 2.36 7.71
N ARG A 102 1.01 3.12 8.64
CA ARG A 102 1.82 2.58 9.75
C ARG A 102 1.05 1.63 10.65
N GLN A 103 -0.21 1.95 10.93
CA GLN A 103 -1.04 1.16 11.82
C GLN A 103 -1.53 -0.14 11.18
N PHE A 104 -1.87 -0.12 9.89
CA PHE A 104 -2.58 -1.22 9.27
C PHE A 104 -1.78 -1.98 8.20
N VAL A 105 -0.88 -1.31 7.49
CA VAL A 105 -0.16 -1.90 6.34
C VAL A 105 1.27 -2.29 6.70
N GLU A 106 2.01 -1.38 7.33
CA GLU A 106 3.45 -1.52 7.61
C GLU A 106 3.84 -2.79 8.38
N PRO A 107 3.10 -3.22 9.44
CA PRO A 107 3.54 -4.32 10.29
C PRO A 107 3.65 -5.66 9.57
N ASP A 108 2.71 -5.94 8.67
CA ASP A 108 2.57 -7.25 8.01
C ASP A 108 2.63 -7.12 6.49
N PHE A 109 1.61 -6.55 5.87
CA PHE A 109 1.48 -6.46 4.42
C PHE A 109 2.58 -5.61 3.77
N GLY A 110 3.05 -4.59 4.46
CA GLY A 110 4.12 -3.70 4.01
C GLY A 110 5.48 -4.37 3.80
N LYS A 111 5.71 -5.54 4.40
CA LYS A 111 6.94 -6.34 4.23
C LYS A 111 6.94 -7.15 2.94
N SER A 112 5.81 -7.26 2.26
CA SER A 112 5.68 -8.01 1.01
C SER A 112 6.52 -7.39 -0.09
N LYS A 113 7.13 -8.24 -0.93
CA LYS A 113 7.84 -7.79 -2.12
C LYS A 113 6.85 -7.25 -3.15
N VAL A 114 7.09 -6.03 -3.62
CA VAL A 114 6.17 -5.35 -4.55
C VAL A 114 5.94 -6.17 -5.80
N SER A 115 7.00 -6.71 -6.40
CA SER A 115 6.92 -7.52 -7.63
C SER A 115 6.13 -8.84 -7.49
N ALA A 116 5.94 -9.33 -6.27
CA ALA A 116 5.19 -10.55 -6.00
C ALA A 116 3.71 -10.31 -5.68
N LEU A 117 3.31 -9.06 -5.44
CA LEU A 117 1.95 -8.70 -5.04
C LEU A 117 0.95 -8.97 -6.18
N LYS A 118 -0.08 -9.74 -5.84
CA LYS A 118 -1.21 -10.04 -6.70
C LYS A 118 -2.47 -9.37 -6.18
N LYS A 119 -3.44 -9.21 -7.05
CA LYS A 119 -4.77 -8.70 -6.71
C LYS A 119 -5.48 -9.54 -5.62
N SER A 120 -5.24 -10.86 -5.61
CA SER A 120 -5.73 -11.78 -4.56
C SER A 120 -5.18 -11.44 -3.19
N ASP A 121 -3.89 -11.07 -3.11
CA ASP A 121 -3.22 -10.79 -1.84
C ASP A 121 -3.77 -9.50 -1.21
N VAL A 122 -4.03 -8.49 -2.06
CA VAL A 122 -4.67 -7.24 -1.62
C VAL A 122 -6.11 -7.49 -1.16
N LYS A 123 -6.88 -8.32 -1.87
CA LYS A 123 -8.23 -8.71 -1.42
C LYS A 123 -8.20 -9.44 -0.09
N GLN A 124 -7.31 -10.42 0.07
CA GLN A 124 -7.15 -11.16 1.32
C GLN A 124 -6.77 -10.24 2.47
N PHE A 125 -5.85 -9.31 2.24
CA PHE A 125 -5.46 -8.31 3.23
C PHE A 125 -6.67 -7.49 3.71
N TYR A 126 -7.54 -7.01 2.83
CA TYR A 126 -8.73 -6.27 3.24
C TYR A 126 -9.76 -7.13 3.95
N ASN A 127 -9.92 -8.39 3.55
CA ASN A 127 -10.78 -9.33 4.28
C ASN A 127 -10.26 -9.57 5.71
N THR A 128 -8.96 -9.74 5.89
CA THR A 128 -8.33 -9.84 7.22
C THR A 128 -8.59 -8.58 8.07
N LEU A 129 -8.52 -7.37 7.47
CA LEU A 129 -8.86 -6.15 8.19
C LEU A 129 -10.33 -6.08 8.62
N ALA A 130 -11.25 -6.58 7.78
CA ALA A 130 -12.68 -6.60 8.09
C ALA A 130 -13.02 -7.69 9.10
N ASP A 131 -12.61 -8.93 8.84
CA ASP A 131 -13.09 -10.12 9.55
C ASP A 131 -12.33 -10.35 10.87
N GLU A 132 -11.00 -10.19 10.86
CA GLU A 132 -10.17 -10.48 12.02
C GLU A 132 -9.96 -9.25 12.92
N ARG A 133 -9.78 -8.06 12.30
CA ARG A 133 -9.57 -6.81 13.07
C ARG A 133 -10.87 -6.01 13.29
N GLY A 134 -12.00 -6.45 12.72
CA GLY A 134 -13.32 -5.83 12.91
C GLY A 134 -13.41 -4.38 12.42
N LEU A 135 -12.61 -3.99 11.43
CA LEU A 135 -12.59 -2.62 10.93
C LEU A 135 -13.83 -2.33 10.08
N GLN A 136 -14.38 -1.13 10.27
CA GLN A 136 -15.46 -0.65 9.40
C GLN A 136 -14.95 -0.45 7.97
N ILE A 137 -15.83 -0.70 7.00
CA ILE A 137 -15.51 -0.56 5.56
C ILE A 137 -15.02 0.85 5.21
N SER A 138 -15.54 1.89 5.88
CA SER A 138 -15.07 3.28 5.70
C SER A 138 -13.60 3.47 6.09
N THR A 139 -13.14 2.75 7.12
CA THR A 139 -11.74 2.76 7.54
C THR A 139 -10.87 2.00 6.54
N ILE A 140 -11.34 0.83 6.08
CA ILE A 140 -10.66 0.05 5.04
C ILE A 140 -10.55 0.83 3.73
N ASP A 141 -11.58 1.59 3.37
CA ASP A 141 -11.56 2.49 2.20
C ASP A 141 -10.52 3.60 2.33
N SER A 142 -10.34 4.12 3.55
CA SER A 142 -9.28 5.09 3.84
C SER A 142 -7.88 4.47 3.76
N VAL A 143 -7.71 3.23 4.25
CA VAL A 143 -6.46 2.45 4.10
C VAL A 143 -6.18 2.18 2.63
N HIS A 144 -7.21 1.77 1.87
CA HIS A 144 -7.11 1.55 0.42
C HIS A 144 -6.65 2.81 -0.32
N THR A 145 -7.20 3.98 0.04
CA THR A 145 -6.82 5.25 -0.60
C THR A 145 -5.32 5.52 -0.49
N VAL A 146 -4.70 5.19 0.63
CA VAL A 146 -3.25 5.34 0.82
C VAL A 146 -2.49 4.25 0.08
N LEU A 147 -2.89 2.98 0.28
CA LEU A 147 -2.23 1.83 -0.35
C LEU A 147 -2.25 1.93 -1.88
N HIS A 148 -3.38 2.36 -2.45
CA HIS A 148 -3.53 2.55 -3.89
C HIS A 148 -2.54 3.57 -4.44
N GLN A 149 -2.39 4.73 -3.78
CA GLN A 149 -1.41 5.76 -4.20
C GLN A 149 0.05 5.27 -4.10
N VAL A 150 0.36 4.45 -3.09
CA VAL A 150 1.70 3.85 -2.94
C VAL A 150 1.97 2.84 -4.05
N LEU A 151 0.98 2.03 -4.39
CA LEU A 151 1.08 1.06 -5.48
C LEU A 151 1.09 1.72 -6.87
N ASP A 152 0.35 2.84 -7.07
CA ASP A 152 0.45 3.66 -8.29
C ASP A 152 1.88 4.17 -8.47
N MET A 153 2.51 4.68 -7.41
CA MET A 153 3.91 5.09 -7.47
C MET A 153 4.84 3.91 -7.83
N ALA A 154 4.54 2.70 -7.35
CA ALA A 154 5.32 1.52 -7.72
C ALA A 154 5.17 1.17 -9.21
N VAL A 155 4.02 1.47 -9.82
CA VAL A 155 3.81 1.34 -11.28
C VAL A 155 4.57 2.44 -12.03
N ASP A 156 4.45 3.69 -11.61
CA ASP A 156 5.13 4.85 -12.21
C ASP A 156 6.66 4.68 -12.17
N ASP A 157 7.18 4.11 -11.09
CA ASP A 157 8.61 3.82 -10.90
C ASP A 157 9.06 2.50 -11.57
N CYS A 158 8.19 1.84 -12.33
CA CYS A 158 8.48 0.57 -13.03
C CYS A 158 8.87 -0.58 -12.09
N TYR A 159 8.30 -0.66 -10.90
CA TYR A 159 8.39 -1.82 -10.00
C TYR A 159 7.24 -2.80 -10.22
N LEU A 160 6.11 -2.33 -10.75
CA LEU A 160 4.90 -3.11 -11.07
C LEU A 160 4.44 -2.80 -12.49
N ARG A 161 3.76 -3.77 -13.11
CA ARG A 161 3.13 -3.61 -14.44
C ARG A 161 1.79 -2.88 -14.36
N SER A 162 1.03 -3.15 -13.31
CA SER A 162 -0.28 -2.58 -13.05
C SER A 162 -0.54 -2.56 -11.54
N ASN A 163 -1.45 -1.68 -11.12
CA ASN A 163 -1.79 -1.57 -9.71
C ASN A 163 -2.66 -2.76 -9.26
N PRO A 164 -2.16 -3.65 -8.37
CA PRO A 164 -2.94 -4.80 -7.91
C PRO A 164 -4.11 -4.42 -6.99
N SER A 165 -4.20 -3.17 -6.53
CA SER A 165 -5.31 -2.68 -5.70
C SER A 165 -6.52 -2.19 -6.51
N ASP A 166 -6.43 -2.16 -7.85
CA ASP A 166 -7.51 -1.71 -8.71
C ASP A 166 -8.80 -2.53 -8.52
N ASN A 167 -9.89 -1.84 -8.19
CA ASN A 167 -11.25 -2.39 -8.06
C ASN A 167 -11.40 -3.54 -7.04
N VAL A 168 -10.47 -3.72 -6.10
CA VAL A 168 -10.51 -4.84 -5.13
C VAL A 168 -11.58 -4.68 -4.07
N LEU A 169 -11.94 -3.46 -3.67
CA LEU A 169 -12.93 -3.19 -2.63
C LEU A 169 -14.39 -3.36 -3.08
N ARG A 170 -14.63 -3.52 -4.38
CA ARG A 170 -16.02 -3.55 -4.91
C ARG A 170 -16.85 -4.66 -4.31
N GLU A 171 -16.29 -5.86 -4.16
CA GLU A 171 -16.99 -7.02 -3.59
C GLU A 171 -17.20 -6.83 -2.08
N LEU A 172 -16.16 -6.39 -1.36
CA LEU A 172 -16.24 -6.15 0.07
C LEU A 172 -17.29 -5.06 0.40
N LYS A 173 -17.30 -3.95 -0.34
CA LYS A 173 -18.29 -2.89 -0.19
C LYS A 173 -19.73 -3.40 -0.45
N LYS A 174 -19.91 -4.30 -1.42
CA LYS A 174 -21.24 -4.91 -1.68
C LYS A 174 -21.69 -5.82 -0.55
N ALA A 175 -20.78 -6.65 0.00
CA ALA A 175 -21.09 -7.56 1.10
C ALA A 175 -21.57 -6.80 2.36
N HIS A 176 -21.00 -5.61 2.62
CA HIS A 176 -21.31 -4.81 3.80
C HIS A 176 -22.25 -3.62 3.55
N GLN A 177 -22.85 -3.51 2.36
CA GLN A 177 -23.78 -2.40 2.04
C GLN A 177 -24.99 -2.31 2.97
N PHE A 178 -25.38 -3.40 3.62
CA PHE A 178 -26.52 -3.47 4.54
C PHE A 178 -26.20 -3.00 5.98
N GLU A 179 -24.91 -2.85 6.31
CA GLU A 179 -24.46 -2.52 7.68
C GLU A 179 -24.17 -1.03 7.90
N THR A 180 -24.51 -0.16 6.95
CA THR A 180 -24.29 1.27 7.14
C THR A 180 -25.24 1.82 8.22
N ASN A 181 -24.74 1.93 9.45
CA ASN A 181 -25.37 2.72 10.51
C ASN A 181 -25.49 4.15 10.00
N ARG A 182 -26.70 4.53 9.54
CA ARG A 182 -26.99 5.89 9.12
C ARG A 182 -26.83 6.79 10.36
N ARG A 183 -25.87 7.71 10.29
CA ARG A 183 -25.74 8.76 11.31
C ARG A 183 -27.06 9.53 11.35
N LYS A 184 -27.69 9.60 12.53
CA LYS A 184 -28.90 10.37 12.73
C LYS A 184 -28.51 11.74 13.31
N ALA A 185 -29.17 12.79 12.85
CA ALA A 185 -29.10 14.09 13.51
C ALA A 185 -29.85 14.03 14.84
N LEU A 186 -29.41 14.84 15.80
CA LEU A 186 -30.14 15.02 17.04
C LEU A 186 -31.48 15.66 16.75
N THR A 187 -32.53 15.17 17.39
CA THR A 187 -33.82 15.86 17.45
C THR A 187 -33.71 17.09 18.33
N VAL A 188 -34.62 18.04 18.19
CA VAL A 188 -34.66 19.26 19.04
C VAL A 188 -34.74 18.90 20.53
N ALA A 189 -35.51 17.87 20.88
CA ALA A 189 -35.62 17.39 22.27
C ALA A 189 -34.28 16.84 22.80
N GLU A 190 -33.58 16.05 22.01
CA GLU A 190 -32.24 15.51 22.35
C GLU A 190 -31.20 16.63 22.47
N GLN A 191 -31.25 17.64 21.58
CA GLN A 191 -30.41 18.83 21.64
C GLN A 191 -30.59 19.59 22.94
N ASN A 192 -31.85 19.88 23.31
CA ASN A 192 -32.18 20.58 24.55
C ASN A 192 -31.76 19.79 25.79
N LEU A 193 -31.94 18.46 25.76
CA LEU A 193 -31.51 17.59 26.84
C LEU A 193 -29.97 17.62 26.99
N LEU A 194 -29.22 17.54 25.90
CA LEU A 194 -27.76 17.63 25.91
C LEU A 194 -27.28 18.96 26.48
N LEU A 195 -27.83 20.09 26.03
CA LEU A 195 -27.45 21.41 26.50
C LEU A 195 -27.81 21.60 28.00
N SER A 196 -28.97 21.10 28.43
CA SER A 196 -29.35 21.09 29.84
C SER A 196 -28.42 20.24 30.71
N TYR A 197 -28.02 19.09 30.21
CA TYR A 197 -27.05 18.22 30.90
C TYR A 197 -25.68 18.91 31.04
N LEU A 198 -25.16 19.49 29.97
CA LEU A 198 -23.88 20.18 29.98
C LEU A 198 -23.88 21.39 30.93
N SER A 199 -24.97 22.18 30.95
CA SER A 199 -25.06 23.36 31.80
C SER A 199 -25.16 23.04 33.31
N LYS A 200 -25.81 21.90 33.67
CA LYS A 200 -26.06 21.49 35.06
C LYS A 200 -24.96 20.62 35.66
N THR A 201 -24.10 20.00 34.82
CA THR A 201 -23.08 19.07 35.30
C THR A 201 -21.72 19.78 35.43
N PRO A 202 -21.20 20.04 36.65
CA PRO A 202 -19.96 20.81 36.84
C PRO A 202 -18.77 20.28 36.04
N LYS A 203 -18.64 18.95 35.92
CA LYS A 203 -17.58 18.30 35.18
C LYS A 203 -17.55 18.69 33.70
N TYR A 204 -18.71 18.94 33.08
CA TYR A 204 -18.85 19.19 31.65
C TYR A 204 -19.31 20.61 31.31
N GLN A 205 -19.55 21.47 32.30
CA GLN A 205 -20.06 22.81 32.12
C GLN A 205 -19.17 23.68 31.23
N HIS A 206 -17.85 23.47 31.26
CA HIS A 206 -16.90 24.20 30.41
C HIS A 206 -17.06 23.90 28.92
N TRP A 207 -17.71 22.80 28.56
CA TRP A 207 -18.02 22.45 27.16
C TRP A 207 -19.32 23.09 26.65
N TYR A 208 -20.17 23.55 27.55
CA TYR A 208 -21.48 24.12 27.19
C TYR A 208 -21.39 25.22 26.12
N PRO A 209 -20.53 26.25 26.22
CA PRO A 209 -20.50 27.34 25.25
C PRO A 209 -20.20 26.85 23.81
N ILE A 210 -19.22 25.98 23.64
CA ILE A 210 -18.87 25.52 22.30
C ILE A 210 -19.96 24.63 21.67
N PHE A 211 -20.60 23.76 22.48
CA PHE A 211 -21.72 22.95 21.99
C PHE A 211 -22.95 23.80 21.69
N ALA A 212 -23.22 24.82 22.49
CA ALA A 212 -24.33 25.73 22.23
C ALA A 212 -24.13 26.50 20.91
N VAL A 213 -22.91 27.00 20.66
CA VAL A 213 -22.58 27.67 19.40
C VAL A 213 -22.69 26.69 18.22
N MET A 214 -22.09 25.51 18.31
CA MET A 214 -22.12 24.53 17.22
C MET A 214 -23.54 24.06 16.88
N LEU A 215 -24.39 23.82 17.90
CA LEU A 215 -25.77 23.39 17.69
C LEU A 215 -26.66 24.51 17.17
N GLY A 216 -26.43 25.76 17.63
CA GLY A 216 -27.19 26.91 17.18
C GLY A 216 -26.84 27.42 15.78
N THR A 217 -25.58 27.26 15.37
CA THR A 217 -25.07 27.76 14.07
C THR A 217 -24.85 26.69 13.02
N GLY A 218 -24.75 25.44 13.42
CA GLY A 218 -24.34 24.31 12.50
C GLY A 218 -22.89 24.31 12.16
N LEU A 219 -22.04 25.11 12.79
CA LEU A 219 -20.58 25.13 12.54
C LEU A 219 -19.94 23.82 12.96
N ARG A 220 -18.95 23.37 12.17
CA ARG A 220 -18.09 22.25 12.54
C ARG A 220 -17.13 22.65 13.65
N VAL A 221 -16.64 21.67 14.43
CA VAL A 221 -15.72 21.94 15.54
C VAL A 221 -14.52 22.80 15.14
N GLY A 222 -13.89 22.51 13.99
CA GLY A 222 -12.76 23.30 13.46
C GLY A 222 -13.13 24.73 13.05
N GLU A 223 -14.35 24.95 12.60
CA GLU A 223 -14.89 26.27 12.26
C GLU A 223 -15.22 27.04 13.54
N ALA A 224 -15.87 26.39 14.50
CA ALA A 224 -16.22 27.01 15.78
C ALA A 224 -14.96 27.39 16.60
N THR A 225 -13.93 26.55 16.62
CA THR A 225 -12.68 26.85 17.33
C THR A 225 -11.79 27.86 16.60
N GLY A 226 -12.01 28.05 15.30
CA GLY A 226 -11.31 29.02 14.47
C GLY A 226 -11.92 30.42 14.46
N LEU A 227 -13.11 30.61 15.09
CA LEU A 227 -13.77 31.90 15.16
C LEU A 227 -12.90 32.94 15.88
N ARG A 228 -12.86 34.14 15.33
CA ARG A 228 -12.19 35.31 15.88
C ARG A 228 -13.24 36.38 16.19
N TRP A 229 -12.94 37.28 17.09
CA TRP A 229 -13.83 38.38 17.42
C TRP A 229 -14.28 39.24 16.23
N CYS A 230 -13.45 39.32 15.19
CA CYS A 230 -13.83 40.04 13.96
C CYS A 230 -14.81 39.24 13.07
N ASP A 231 -15.06 37.97 13.36
CA ASP A 231 -16.00 37.14 12.63
C ASP A 231 -17.40 37.11 13.28
N VAL A 232 -17.61 37.89 14.36
CA VAL A 232 -18.85 37.99 15.11
C VAL A 232 -19.35 39.41 15.01
N ASP A 233 -20.56 39.61 14.44
CA ASP A 233 -21.27 40.90 14.36
C ASP A 233 -22.02 41.21 15.65
#